data_5394da4959b17e722485870ba24406e5
#
_entry.id   5394da4959b17e722485870ba24406e5
#
_cell.length_a   1.000
_cell.length_b   1.000
_cell.length_c   1.000
_cell.angle_alpha   90.00
_cell.angle_beta   90.00
_cell.angle_gamma   90.00
#
_symmetry.space_group_name_H-M   'P 1'
#
loop_
_entity.id
_entity.type
_entity.pdbx_description
1 polymer ?
#
loop_
_entity_poly.entity_id
_entity_poly.type
_entity_poly.pdbx_seq_one_letter_code
_entity_poly.pdbx_strand_id
1 'polypeptide(L)'
;MRCLALHGKPEYMWRVKAEIYVQALVRRVNAECVGVVARRGDTDAGGIYVRVNRLDGRSGLLVAFTDMNGERSWRVLASHLTPDHQIEDMLDREIARDPDMWVVEIEDKQGRHFLEEKVEGNWQS
;
A
#
# COMPACT_ATOMS: atom_id res chain seq x y z
N MET A 1 -18.59 -5.66 25.65
CA MET A 1 -18.25 -5.45 25.31
C MET A 1 -17.63 -5.28 25.17
N ARG A 2 -17.52 -5.26 25.21
CA ARG A 2 -17.01 -5.12 24.88
C ARG A 2 -16.25 -4.93 24.65
N CYS A 3 -16.20 -4.84 24.85
CA CYS A 3 -15.49 -4.65 24.46
C CYS A 3 -14.81 -4.72 24.25
N LEU A 4 -14.75 -4.98 24.24
CA LEU A 4 -14.16 -5.11 23.96
C LEU A 4 -13.45 -4.80 23.57
N ALA A 5 -13.50 -4.65 23.42
CA ALA A 5 -12.87 -4.20 23.03
C ALA A 5 -12.43 -3.26 23.16
N LEU A 6 -12.42 -2.99 23.48
CA LEU A 6 -12.02 -2.07 23.69
C LEU A 6 -10.80 -1.69 23.93
N HIS A 7 -10.48 -1.84 24.73
CA HIS A 7 -9.21 -1.53 24.86
C HIS A 7 -8.40 -2.35 24.11
N GLY A 8 -7.46 -2.42 24.15
CA GLY A 8 -6.67 -3.11 23.27
C GLY A 8 -7.43 -3.64 22.13
N LYS A 9 -7.00 -3.47 20.98
CA LYS A 9 -7.65 -4.09 19.82
C LYS A 9 -7.51 -5.58 19.94
N PRO A 10 -8.55 -6.35 19.59
CA PRO A 10 -8.37 -7.79 19.44
C PRO A 10 -7.23 -8.06 18.47
N GLU A 11 -6.50 -9.13 18.70
CA GLU A 11 -5.33 -9.46 17.89
C GLU A 11 -5.66 -9.51 16.40
N TYR A 12 -6.83 -10.04 16.04
CA TYR A 12 -7.20 -10.16 14.63
C TYR A 12 -7.37 -8.80 13.96
N MET A 13 -7.57 -7.73 14.70
CA MET A 13 -7.72 -6.40 14.11
C MET A 13 -6.39 -5.83 13.68
N TRP A 14 -5.29 -6.30 14.22
CA TRP A 14 -3.96 -5.90 13.73
C TRP A 14 -3.59 -6.64 12.47
N ARG A 15 -4.29 -7.75 12.22
CA ARG A 15 -4.02 -8.61 11.09
C ARG A 15 -5.20 -8.59 10.14
N VAL A 16 -5.70 -7.40 9.90
CA VAL A 16 -6.76 -7.23 8.92
C VAL A 16 -6.30 -7.90 7.64
N LYS A 17 -7.13 -8.79 7.12
CA LYS A 17 -6.81 -9.52 5.90
C LYS A 17 -6.48 -8.54 4.78
N ALA A 18 -5.56 -8.95 3.93
CA ALA A 18 -5.07 -8.09 2.87
C ALA A 18 -6.20 -7.55 2.00
N GLU A 19 -7.16 -8.40 1.64
CA GLU A 19 -8.27 -7.98 0.80
C GLU A 19 -9.08 -6.86 1.46
N ILE A 20 -9.38 -7.01 2.75
CA ILE A 20 -10.17 -6.01 3.47
C ILE A 20 -9.42 -4.67 3.55
N TYR A 21 -8.13 -4.75 3.83
CA TYR A 21 -7.31 -3.54 3.89
C TYR A 21 -7.28 -2.83 2.54
N VAL A 22 -7.05 -3.60 1.47
CA VAL A 22 -6.98 -3.04 0.13
C VAL A 22 -8.30 -2.37 -0.26
N GLN A 23 -9.42 -3.02 0.04
CA GLN A 23 -10.74 -2.45 -0.27
C GLN A 23 -10.96 -1.13 0.49
N ALA A 24 -10.57 -1.08 1.77
CA ALA A 24 -10.73 0.13 2.56
C ALA A 24 -9.83 1.25 2.03
N LEU A 25 -8.60 0.93 1.65
CA LEU A 25 -7.69 1.91 1.08
C LEU A 25 -8.22 2.49 -0.23
N VAL A 26 -8.67 1.62 -1.12
CA VAL A 26 -9.20 2.06 -2.42
C VAL A 26 -10.42 2.96 -2.21
N ARG A 27 -11.30 2.59 -1.29
CA ARG A 27 -12.49 3.42 -1.00
C ARG A 27 -12.08 4.80 -0.48
N ARG A 28 -11.08 4.85 0.41
CA ARG A 28 -10.63 6.12 0.97
C ARG A 28 -10.00 7.00 -0.09
N VAL A 29 -9.17 6.41 -0.95
CA VAL A 29 -8.52 7.14 -2.04
C VAL A 29 -9.56 7.69 -3.01
N ASN A 30 -10.58 6.89 -3.33
CA ASN A 30 -11.59 7.30 -4.30
C ASN A 30 -12.48 8.43 -3.82
N ALA A 31 -12.40 8.80 -2.55
CA ALA A 31 -13.08 10.00 -2.06
C ALA A 31 -12.44 11.28 -2.62
N GLU A 32 -11.18 11.24 -3.04
CA GLU A 32 -10.46 12.42 -3.50
C GLU A 32 -9.76 12.25 -4.84
N CYS A 33 -9.42 11.01 -5.20
CA CYS A 33 -8.63 10.72 -6.40
C CYS A 33 -9.14 9.47 -7.06
N VAL A 34 -8.27 8.79 -7.79
CA VAL A 34 -8.58 7.50 -8.41
C VAL A 34 -7.69 6.44 -7.78
N GLY A 35 -8.32 5.44 -7.20
CA GLY A 35 -7.64 4.28 -6.66
C GLY A 35 -8.24 3.02 -7.26
N VAL A 36 -7.38 2.10 -7.69
CA VAL A 36 -7.85 0.84 -8.27
C VAL A 36 -6.96 -0.30 -7.78
N VAL A 37 -7.50 -1.49 -7.78
CA VAL A 37 -6.71 -2.70 -7.56
C VAL A 37 -6.12 -3.08 -8.91
N ALA A 38 -4.82 -2.81 -9.08
CA ALA A 38 -4.12 -3.13 -10.32
C ALA A 38 -3.76 -4.61 -10.40
N ARG A 39 -3.56 -5.25 -9.25
CA ARG A 39 -3.28 -6.69 -9.19
C ARG A 39 -3.91 -7.26 -7.93
N ARG A 40 -4.72 -8.28 -8.11
CA ARG A 40 -5.34 -8.99 -6.99
C ARG A 40 -4.36 -10.03 -6.45
N GLY A 41 -4.18 -10.05 -5.14
CA GLY A 41 -3.31 -11.01 -4.47
C GLY A 41 -4.10 -12.00 -3.64
N ASP A 42 -3.39 -12.65 -2.70
CA ASP A 42 -4.02 -13.60 -1.79
C ASP A 42 -4.90 -12.87 -0.79
N THR A 43 -6.09 -13.41 -0.56
CA THR A 43 -7.09 -12.79 0.30
C THR A 43 -6.59 -12.52 1.71
N ASP A 44 -5.81 -13.44 2.25
CA ASP A 44 -5.42 -13.40 3.66
C ASP A 44 -4.01 -12.86 3.90
N ALA A 45 -3.06 -13.24 3.09
CA ALA A 45 -1.65 -13.14 3.43
C ALA A 45 -0.76 -12.50 2.36
N GLY A 46 -1.31 -12.04 1.28
CA GLY A 46 -0.50 -11.40 0.23
C GLY A 46 0.12 -10.09 0.68
N GLY A 47 1.33 -9.80 0.23
CA GLY A 47 1.94 -8.51 0.45
C GLY A 47 1.13 -7.42 -0.24
N ILE A 48 1.21 -6.19 0.27
CA ILE A 48 0.47 -5.07 -0.30
C ILE A 48 1.46 -4.02 -0.77
N TYR A 49 1.39 -3.70 -2.06
CA TYR A 49 2.21 -2.66 -2.67
C TYR A 49 1.29 -1.54 -3.14
N VAL A 50 1.74 -0.32 -2.99
CA VAL A 50 1.01 0.85 -3.47
C VAL A 50 1.89 1.58 -4.46
N ARG A 51 1.38 1.73 -5.68
CA ARG A 51 2.01 2.55 -6.70
C ARG A 51 1.24 3.86 -6.80
N VAL A 52 1.93 4.98 -6.66
CA VAL A 52 1.32 6.29 -6.85
C VAL A 52 1.77 6.83 -8.20
N ASN A 53 0.85 6.88 -9.14
CA ASN A 53 1.11 7.33 -10.51
C ASN A 53 0.77 8.82 -10.61
N ARG A 54 1.75 9.64 -10.94
CA ARG A 54 1.55 11.09 -11.05
C ARG A 54 0.95 11.52 -12.37
N LEU A 55 0.83 10.58 -13.31
CA LEU A 55 0.28 10.87 -14.65
C LEU A 55 1.15 11.83 -15.46
N ASP A 56 2.44 11.92 -15.09
CA ASP A 56 3.40 12.78 -15.76
C ASP A 56 4.68 12.02 -16.15
N GLY A 57 4.59 10.68 -16.18
CA GLY A 57 5.74 9.83 -16.49
C GLY A 57 6.53 9.41 -15.26
N ARG A 58 6.09 9.82 -14.07
CA ARG A 58 6.75 9.48 -12.81
C ARG A 58 5.76 8.84 -11.87
N SER A 59 6.28 7.92 -11.05
CA SER A 59 5.48 7.21 -10.05
C SER A 59 6.35 6.92 -8.84
N GLY A 60 5.72 6.54 -7.73
CA GLY A 60 6.42 6.03 -6.57
C GLY A 60 5.89 4.69 -6.17
N LEU A 61 6.60 4.01 -5.30
CA LEU A 61 6.23 2.66 -4.86
C LEU A 61 6.49 2.50 -3.38
N LEU A 62 5.49 1.97 -2.68
CA LEU A 62 5.58 1.67 -1.26
C LEU A 62 5.18 0.21 -1.04
N VAL A 63 5.73 -0.39 0.01
CA VAL A 63 5.38 -1.74 0.41
C VAL A 63 5.00 -1.74 1.88
N ALA A 64 3.95 -2.49 2.22
CA ALA A 64 3.53 -2.68 3.59
C ALA A 64 4.45 -3.67 4.30
N PHE A 65 4.70 -3.42 5.58
CA PHE A 65 5.40 -4.39 6.42
C PHE A 65 4.85 -4.29 7.84
N THR A 66 5.17 -5.30 8.65
CA THR A 66 4.79 -5.30 10.07
C THR A 66 6.02 -4.86 10.86
N ASP A 67 5.88 -3.81 11.65
CA ASP A 67 7.00 -3.27 12.41
C ASP A 67 7.24 -4.07 13.69
N MET A 68 8.22 -3.63 14.48
CA MET A 68 8.60 -4.33 15.70
C MET A 68 7.50 -4.36 16.75
N ASN A 69 6.54 -3.46 16.65
CA ASN A 69 5.40 -3.41 17.56
C ASN A 69 4.21 -4.24 17.06
N GLY A 70 4.36 -4.94 15.95
CA GLY A 70 3.31 -5.74 15.37
C GLY A 70 2.31 -4.91 14.57
N GLU A 71 2.64 -3.65 14.27
CA GLU A 71 1.74 -2.75 13.56
C GLU A 71 2.14 -2.62 12.10
N ARG A 72 1.12 -2.37 11.27
CA ARG A 72 1.37 -2.14 9.85
C ARG A 72 2.07 -0.80 9.66
N SER A 73 3.11 -0.83 8.88
CA SER A 73 3.86 0.36 8.48
C SER A 73 4.17 0.23 6.99
N TRP A 74 4.72 1.29 6.42
CA TRP A 74 5.02 1.33 5.00
C TRP A 74 6.47 1.72 4.78
N ARG A 75 7.07 1.14 3.76
CA ARG A 75 8.45 1.48 3.37
C ARG A 75 8.44 1.98 1.94
N VAL A 76 9.12 3.12 1.73
CA VAL A 76 9.28 3.68 0.40
C VAL A 76 10.33 2.86 -0.34
N LEU A 77 9.93 2.21 -1.43
CA LEU A 77 10.87 1.53 -2.32
C LEU A 77 11.39 2.46 -3.39
N ALA A 78 10.58 3.43 -3.81
CA ALA A 78 10.98 4.46 -4.76
C ALA A 78 10.13 5.69 -4.50
N SER A 79 10.75 6.88 -4.52
CA SER A 79 10.03 8.13 -4.33
C SER A 79 9.07 8.38 -5.49
N HIS A 80 8.10 9.27 -5.28
CA HIS A 80 7.10 9.54 -6.30
C HIS A 80 7.65 10.26 -7.54
N LEU A 81 8.94 10.58 -7.54
CA LEU A 81 9.59 11.24 -8.68
C LEU A 81 10.37 10.25 -9.55
N THR A 82 10.17 8.96 -9.36
CA THR A 82 10.88 7.92 -10.11
C THR A 82 10.22 7.69 -11.47
N PRO A 83 10.99 7.54 -12.55
CA PRO A 83 10.40 7.27 -13.86
C PRO A 83 9.55 6.00 -13.87
N ASP A 84 8.43 6.05 -14.58
CA ASP A 84 7.47 4.94 -14.62
C ASP A 84 8.11 3.60 -14.98
N HIS A 85 9.03 3.59 -15.96
CA HIS A 85 9.60 2.33 -16.41
C HIS A 85 10.42 1.64 -15.31
N GLN A 86 11.04 2.42 -14.41
CA GLN A 86 11.77 1.84 -13.27
C GLN A 86 10.82 1.22 -12.28
N ILE A 87 9.67 1.86 -12.06
CA ILE A 87 8.65 1.31 -11.16
C ILE A 87 8.09 0.01 -11.74
N GLU A 88 7.86 -0.04 -13.04
CA GLU A 88 7.35 -1.25 -13.68
C GLU A 88 8.35 -2.39 -13.56
N ASP A 89 9.64 -2.11 -13.75
CA ASP A 89 10.68 -3.12 -13.57
C ASP A 89 10.73 -3.61 -12.12
N MET A 90 10.60 -2.70 -11.16
CA MET A 90 10.59 -3.08 -9.75
C MET A 90 9.40 -3.97 -9.43
N LEU A 91 8.22 -3.61 -9.92
CA LEU A 91 7.02 -4.43 -9.70
C LEU A 91 7.15 -5.82 -10.31
N ASP A 92 7.70 -5.91 -11.52
CA ASP A 92 7.92 -7.22 -12.15
C ASP A 92 8.80 -8.11 -11.28
N ARG A 93 9.86 -7.54 -10.71
CA ARG A 93 10.75 -8.32 -9.83
C ARG A 93 10.05 -8.72 -8.54
N GLU A 94 9.25 -7.82 -7.97
CA GLU A 94 8.55 -8.13 -6.72
C GLU A 94 7.48 -9.21 -6.95
N ILE A 95 6.76 -9.13 -8.06
CA ILE A 95 5.75 -10.14 -8.40
C ILE A 95 6.40 -11.51 -8.59
N ALA A 96 7.58 -11.55 -9.19
CA ALA A 96 8.28 -12.82 -9.40
C ALA A 96 8.65 -13.47 -8.06
N ARG A 97 8.93 -12.67 -7.02
CA ARG A 97 9.28 -13.20 -5.69
C ARG A 97 8.05 -13.49 -4.83
N ASP A 98 6.98 -12.74 -5.01
CA ASP A 98 5.76 -12.86 -4.21
C ASP A 98 4.56 -12.82 -5.15
N PRO A 99 4.23 -13.94 -5.78
CA PRO A 99 3.09 -13.95 -6.73
C PRO A 99 1.74 -13.73 -6.07
N ASP A 100 1.66 -13.77 -4.73
CA ASP A 100 0.42 -13.53 -3.99
C ASP A 100 0.23 -12.07 -3.61
N MET A 101 1.09 -11.19 -4.08
CA MET A 101 1.02 -9.79 -3.68
C MET A 101 -0.12 -9.03 -4.37
N TRP A 102 -0.62 -8.03 -3.66
CA TRP A 102 -1.57 -7.07 -4.19
C TRP A 102 -0.84 -5.83 -4.68
N VAL A 103 -1.36 -5.21 -5.72
CA VAL A 103 -0.91 -3.89 -6.13
C VAL A 103 -2.12 -2.98 -6.20
N VAL A 104 -2.07 -1.90 -5.43
CA VAL A 104 -3.06 -0.82 -5.51
C VAL A 104 -2.41 0.32 -6.27
N GLU A 105 -3.08 0.82 -7.28
CA GLU A 105 -2.59 1.99 -8.01
C GLU A 105 -3.42 3.20 -7.62
N ILE A 106 -2.74 4.27 -7.25
CA ILE A 106 -3.34 5.57 -6.94
C ILE A 106 -2.90 6.53 -8.03
N GLU A 107 -3.87 7.21 -8.65
CA GLU A 107 -3.56 8.22 -9.66
C GLU A 107 -3.76 9.60 -9.03
N ASP A 108 -2.67 10.30 -8.81
CA ASP A 108 -2.69 11.61 -8.18
C ASP A 108 -1.54 12.46 -8.72
N LYS A 109 -1.87 13.56 -9.38
CA LYS A 109 -0.87 14.44 -9.99
C LYS A 109 0.07 15.05 -8.98
N GLN A 110 -0.35 15.14 -7.71
CA GLN A 110 0.48 15.70 -6.64
C GLN A 110 1.36 14.64 -5.98
N GLY A 111 1.21 13.36 -6.33
CA GLY A 111 2.04 12.30 -5.80
C GLY A 111 1.71 11.92 -4.36
N ARG A 112 0.48 12.11 -3.93
CA ARG A 112 0.08 11.78 -2.55
C ARG A 112 -0.25 10.30 -2.43
N HIS A 113 0.21 9.65 -1.37
CA HIS A 113 -0.05 8.22 -1.18
C HIS A 113 -1.28 7.92 -0.32
N PHE A 114 -1.82 8.89 0.41
CA PHE A 114 -3.02 8.74 1.23
C PHE A 114 -2.91 7.70 2.35
N LEU A 115 -1.71 7.23 2.67
CA LEU A 115 -1.52 6.24 3.73
C LEU A 115 -1.52 6.95 5.08
N GLU A 116 -2.17 6.32 6.06
CA GLU A 116 -2.31 6.90 7.40
C GLU A 116 -1.31 6.32 8.38
N GLU A 117 -0.80 5.12 8.11
CA GLU A 117 0.18 4.49 8.96
C GLU A 117 1.55 5.14 8.75
N LYS A 118 2.49 4.79 9.61
CA LYS A 118 3.85 5.30 9.50
C LYS A 118 4.47 4.92 8.16
N VAL A 119 5.14 5.87 7.55
CA VAL A 119 5.85 5.66 6.28
C VAL A 119 7.33 5.92 6.53
N GLU A 120 8.17 4.91 6.26
CA GLU A 120 9.61 5.01 6.39
C GLU A 120 10.24 5.22 5.02
N GLY A 121 11.23 6.11 4.97
CA GLY A 121 11.95 6.39 3.74
C GLY A 121 11.61 7.76 3.18
N ASN A 122 12.26 8.11 2.08
CA ASN A 122 12.11 9.42 1.48
C ASN A 122 11.13 9.34 0.31
N TRP A 123 9.92 9.86 0.52
CA TRP A 123 8.88 9.86 -0.50
C TRP A 123 9.04 11.03 -1.49
N GLN A 124 9.68 12.11 -1.06
CA GLN A 124 9.67 13.38 -1.78
C GLN A 124 10.81 13.56 -2.78
N SER A 125 11.79 12.69 -2.78
CA SER A 125 12.92 12.92 -3.69
C SER A 125 13.34 11.69 -4.46
#